data_a8642d6601bb6356e99a7ab32caa1086
#
_entry.id   a8642d6601bb6356e99a7ab32caa1086
#
_cell.length_a   1.000
_cell.length_b   1.000
_cell.length_c   1.000
_cell.angle_alpha   90.00
_cell.angle_beta   90.00
_cell.angle_gamma   90.00
#
_symmetry.space_group_name_H-M   'P 1'
#
loop_
_entity.id
_entity.type
_entity.pdbx_description
1 polymer ?
#
loop_
_entity_poly.entity_id
_entity_poly.type
_entity_poly.pdbx_seq_one_letter_code
_entity_poly.pdbx_strand_id
1 'polypeptide(L)'
;LSLKQKTADVFKTVFPSRGEEFLVFSGFTLLYGILATKIALGYTIIFDNRIPWDAYFSFDNRAIVMTGGGFERHPLANYFFGWIREFALLVSGGKMDGNFRLVLAWFSVITVSLSLVQIYKYLRNITKLPIWLSYLIVVFFSLFSTNILLSFTPETYTYTLFFLCLFNYYAALKHRKDEKFQCWHLQQAP
;
A
#
# COMPACT_ATOMS: atom_id res chain seq x y z
N LEU A 1 -19.06 23.28 -1.82
CA LEU A 1 -18.74 22.14 -2.69
C LEU A 1 -19.81 21.07 -2.53
N SER A 2 -20.42 20.61 -3.67
CA SER A 2 -21.40 19.52 -3.65
C SER A 2 -20.75 18.21 -3.17
N LEU A 3 -21.54 17.28 -2.63
CA LEU A 3 -21.05 15.97 -2.19
C LEU A 3 -20.31 15.24 -3.33
N LYS A 4 -20.84 15.31 -4.56
CA LYS A 4 -20.19 14.75 -5.76
C LYS A 4 -18.80 15.32 -6.01
N GLN A 5 -18.61 16.62 -5.82
CA GLN A 5 -17.30 17.27 -5.97
C GLN A 5 -16.31 16.81 -4.92
N LYS A 6 -16.73 16.70 -3.65
CA LYS A 6 -15.88 16.20 -2.56
C LYS A 6 -15.43 14.76 -2.81
N THR A 7 -16.34 13.89 -3.23
CA THR A 7 -16.02 12.49 -3.56
C THR A 7 -15.05 12.39 -4.74
N ALA A 8 -15.25 13.18 -5.79
CA ALA A 8 -14.35 13.21 -6.95
C ALA A 8 -12.94 13.72 -6.57
N ASP A 9 -12.84 14.70 -5.69
CA ASP A 9 -11.55 15.23 -5.22
C ASP A 9 -10.81 14.22 -4.36
N VAL A 10 -11.51 13.51 -3.48
CA VAL A 10 -10.93 12.40 -2.70
C VAL A 10 -10.42 11.30 -3.64
N PHE A 11 -11.24 10.89 -4.62
CA PHE A 11 -10.83 9.86 -5.57
C PHE A 11 -9.59 10.25 -6.37
N LYS A 12 -9.54 11.49 -6.90
CA LYS A 12 -8.36 12.02 -7.59
C LYS A 12 -7.13 12.14 -6.68
N THR A 13 -7.32 12.31 -5.39
CA THR A 13 -6.21 12.36 -4.44
C THR A 13 -5.63 10.96 -4.22
N VAL A 14 -6.47 9.97 -4.02
CA VAL A 14 -6.07 8.59 -3.71
C VAL A 14 -5.55 7.86 -4.95
N PHE A 15 -6.26 7.90 -6.06
CA PHE A 15 -5.97 7.12 -7.27
C PHE A 15 -5.26 7.94 -8.35
N PRO A 16 -4.56 7.28 -9.30
CA PRO A 16 -4.02 7.96 -10.47
C PRO A 16 -5.12 8.72 -11.21
N SER A 17 -4.83 9.95 -11.63
CA SER A 17 -5.78 10.82 -12.33
C SER A 17 -5.22 11.42 -13.63
N ARG A 18 -3.90 11.35 -13.83
CA ARG A 18 -3.19 11.84 -15.01
C ARG A 18 -2.44 10.70 -15.68
N GLY A 19 -2.18 10.79 -16.98
CA GLY A 19 -1.46 9.76 -17.73
C GLY A 19 -0.09 9.41 -17.13
N GLU A 20 0.66 10.41 -16.67
CA GLU A 20 1.94 10.23 -15.99
C GLU A 20 1.81 9.44 -14.67
N GLU A 21 0.74 9.63 -13.91
CA GLU A 21 0.45 8.90 -12.67
C GLU A 21 0.03 7.46 -12.96
N PHE A 22 -0.72 7.25 -14.06
CA PHE A 22 -1.05 5.90 -14.53
C PHE A 22 0.18 5.12 -14.99
N LEU A 23 1.16 5.78 -15.62
CA LEU A 23 2.43 5.14 -15.99
C LEU A 23 3.21 4.69 -14.75
N VAL A 24 3.28 5.53 -13.70
CA VAL A 24 3.88 5.14 -12.41
C VAL A 24 3.14 3.93 -11.84
N PHE A 25 1.82 4.01 -11.72
CA PHE A 25 1.02 2.94 -11.14
C PHE A 25 1.17 1.63 -11.90
N SER A 26 0.92 1.65 -13.22
CA SER A 26 0.95 0.43 -14.04
C SER A 26 2.36 -0.17 -14.17
N GLY A 27 3.38 0.67 -14.31
CA GLY A 27 4.77 0.23 -14.41
C GLY A 27 5.23 -0.51 -13.15
N PHE A 28 4.98 0.06 -11.96
CA PHE A 28 5.36 -0.60 -10.71
C PHE A 28 4.43 -1.76 -10.35
N THR A 29 3.14 -1.67 -10.66
CA THR A 29 2.21 -2.80 -10.50
C THR A 29 2.66 -4.00 -11.35
N LEU A 30 3.12 -3.76 -12.57
CA LEU A 30 3.66 -4.82 -13.41
C LEU A 30 4.98 -5.38 -12.86
N LEU A 31 5.94 -4.51 -12.52
CA LEU A 31 7.24 -4.92 -12.00
C LEU A 31 7.12 -5.74 -10.70
N TYR A 32 6.45 -5.18 -9.72
CA TYR A 32 6.24 -5.85 -8.43
C TYR A 32 5.28 -7.05 -8.56
N GLY A 33 4.28 -6.96 -9.45
CA GLY A 33 3.35 -8.05 -9.69
C GLY A 33 4.01 -9.31 -10.24
N ILE A 34 4.96 -9.16 -11.17
CA ILE A 34 5.77 -10.29 -11.67
C ILE A 34 6.56 -10.92 -10.53
N LEU A 35 7.24 -10.10 -9.72
CA LEU A 35 8.02 -10.56 -8.58
C LEU A 35 7.13 -11.26 -7.53
N ALA A 36 6.07 -10.59 -7.12
CA ALA A 36 5.12 -11.09 -6.12
C ALA A 36 4.46 -12.41 -6.55
N THR A 37 4.09 -12.52 -7.83
CA THR A 37 3.50 -13.74 -8.39
C THR A 37 4.49 -14.91 -8.31
N LYS A 38 5.74 -14.71 -8.71
CA LYS A 38 6.78 -15.76 -8.61
C LYS A 38 7.01 -16.19 -7.17
N ILE A 39 7.06 -15.24 -6.25
CA ILE A 39 7.30 -15.52 -4.82
C ILE A 39 6.08 -16.20 -4.19
N ALA A 40 4.86 -15.70 -4.41
CA ALA A 40 3.65 -16.27 -3.83
C ALA A 40 3.38 -17.72 -4.30
N LEU A 41 3.69 -18.03 -5.55
CA LEU A 41 3.49 -19.36 -6.09
C LEU A 41 4.66 -20.31 -5.80
N GLY A 42 5.89 -19.79 -5.80
CA GLY A 42 7.10 -20.60 -5.65
C GLY A 42 7.53 -20.87 -4.20
N TYR A 43 7.18 -19.97 -3.28
CA TYR A 43 7.69 -20.02 -1.90
C TYR A 43 6.55 -19.87 -0.89
N THR A 44 6.40 -20.87 -0.03
CA THR A 44 5.38 -20.85 1.04
C THR A 44 5.84 -20.10 2.29
N ILE A 45 7.16 -19.98 2.46
CA ILE A 45 7.80 -19.56 3.69
C ILE A 45 7.35 -18.16 4.18
N ILE A 46 7.13 -17.20 3.28
CA ILE A 46 6.70 -15.83 3.62
C ILE A 46 5.26 -15.80 4.18
N PHE A 47 4.49 -16.83 3.86
CA PHE A 47 3.09 -16.96 4.26
C PHE A 47 2.89 -18.00 5.36
N ASP A 48 3.99 -18.59 5.87
CA ASP A 48 3.96 -19.59 6.91
C ASP A 48 4.12 -18.94 8.29
N ASN A 49 3.09 -19.02 9.09
CA ASN A 49 3.04 -18.47 10.45
C ASN A 49 3.93 -19.21 11.46
N ARG A 50 4.38 -20.42 11.11
CA ARG A 50 5.24 -21.26 11.97
C ARG A 50 6.70 -20.81 11.94
N ILE A 51 7.08 -20.05 10.93
CA ILE A 51 8.45 -19.58 10.76
C ILE A 51 8.55 -18.16 11.32
N PRO A 52 9.45 -17.89 12.24
CA PRO A 52 9.60 -16.57 12.84
C PRO A 52 10.31 -15.60 11.88
N TRP A 53 9.60 -15.18 10.83
CA TRP A 53 10.06 -14.13 9.91
C TRP A 53 10.39 -12.85 10.64
N ASP A 54 9.67 -12.59 11.72
CA ASP A 54 9.90 -11.49 12.63
C ASP A 54 11.32 -11.47 13.18
N ALA A 55 11.96 -12.64 13.36
CA ALA A 55 13.35 -12.75 13.81
C ALA A 55 14.37 -12.26 12.75
N TYR A 56 14.03 -12.33 11.45
CA TYR A 56 14.94 -11.97 10.37
C TYR A 56 14.67 -10.59 9.78
N PHE A 57 13.40 -10.21 9.67
CA PHE A 57 12.99 -9.01 8.93
C PHE A 57 12.06 -8.09 9.74
N SER A 58 11.69 -8.47 10.96
CA SER A 58 10.70 -7.75 11.79
C SER A 58 9.35 -7.55 11.09
N PHE A 59 8.96 -8.49 10.21
CA PHE A 59 7.66 -8.45 9.54
C PHE A 59 6.58 -9.12 10.39
N ASP A 60 5.46 -8.43 10.55
CA ASP A 60 4.29 -8.97 11.24
C ASP A 60 3.20 -9.39 10.25
N ASN A 61 3.50 -10.45 9.47
CA ASN A 61 2.55 -11.00 8.52
C ASN A 61 1.36 -11.75 9.17
N ARG A 62 1.49 -12.11 10.45
CA ARG A 62 0.46 -12.85 11.20
C ARG A 62 -0.85 -12.06 11.30
N ALA A 63 -0.78 -10.75 11.40
CA ALA A 63 -1.96 -9.89 11.50
C ALA A 63 -2.88 -9.98 10.26
N ILE A 64 -2.32 -10.29 9.09
CA ILE A 64 -3.08 -10.39 7.83
C ILE A 64 -3.32 -11.84 7.44
N VAL A 65 -2.30 -12.70 7.53
CA VAL A 65 -2.40 -14.12 7.11
C VAL A 65 -3.25 -14.92 8.10
N MET A 66 -3.14 -14.61 9.39
CA MET A 66 -3.84 -15.30 10.46
C MET A 66 -4.63 -14.31 11.30
N THR A 67 -5.93 -14.26 11.08
CA THR A 67 -6.82 -13.52 11.97
C THR A 67 -6.69 -14.02 13.40
N GLY A 68 -6.39 -13.11 14.33
CA GLY A 68 -6.28 -13.40 15.76
C GLY A 68 -4.86 -13.49 16.32
N GLY A 69 -3.82 -13.60 15.47
CA GLY A 69 -2.44 -13.71 15.95
C GLY A 69 -1.73 -12.39 16.23
N GLY A 70 -2.33 -11.25 15.89
CA GLY A 70 -1.72 -9.92 16.02
C GLY A 70 -2.27 -9.06 17.16
N PHE A 71 -3.11 -9.62 18.02
CA PHE A 71 -3.78 -8.86 19.08
C PHE A 71 -2.83 -8.17 20.06
N GLU A 72 -1.68 -8.76 20.30
CA GLU A 72 -0.71 -8.20 21.26
C GLU A 72 -0.02 -6.95 20.71
N ARG A 73 0.28 -6.92 19.40
CA ARG A 73 0.99 -5.81 18.75
C ARG A 73 0.07 -4.86 18.00
N HIS A 74 -0.97 -5.41 17.37
CA HIS A 74 -1.91 -4.66 16.51
C HIS A 74 -3.37 -5.02 16.84
N PRO A 75 -3.93 -4.53 17.95
CA PRO A 75 -5.26 -4.94 18.41
C PRO A 75 -6.40 -4.63 17.43
N LEU A 76 -6.21 -3.65 16.54
CA LEU A 76 -7.18 -3.28 15.51
C LEU A 76 -6.91 -3.92 14.15
N ALA A 77 -5.83 -4.70 14.00
CA ALA A 77 -5.43 -5.27 12.72
C ALA A 77 -6.55 -6.14 12.09
N ASN A 78 -7.23 -6.97 12.89
CA ASN A 78 -8.33 -7.78 12.39
C ASN A 78 -9.50 -6.97 11.83
N TYR A 79 -9.74 -5.79 12.40
CA TYR A 79 -10.80 -4.91 11.93
C TYR A 79 -10.50 -4.33 10.55
N PHE A 80 -9.22 -3.96 10.31
CA PHE A 80 -8.79 -3.36 9.05
C PHE A 80 -8.40 -4.38 7.99
N PHE A 81 -7.87 -5.54 8.36
CA PHE A 81 -7.26 -6.48 7.42
C PHE A 81 -8.01 -7.81 7.31
N GLY A 82 -8.94 -8.10 8.23
CA GLY A 82 -9.71 -9.35 8.19
C GLY A 82 -10.45 -9.56 6.87
N TRP A 83 -11.01 -8.51 6.28
CA TRP A 83 -11.69 -8.59 5.00
C TRP A 83 -10.77 -8.99 3.83
N ILE A 84 -9.48 -8.60 3.85
CA ILE A 84 -8.50 -8.99 2.83
C ILE A 84 -8.30 -10.50 2.88
N ARG A 85 -8.15 -11.04 4.09
CA ARG A 85 -8.01 -12.48 4.30
C ARG A 85 -9.27 -13.23 3.86
N GLU A 86 -10.45 -12.76 4.26
CA GLU A 86 -11.72 -13.39 3.87
C GLU A 86 -11.92 -13.37 2.35
N PHE A 87 -11.57 -12.25 1.71
CA PHE A 87 -11.58 -12.17 0.24
C PHE A 87 -10.61 -13.18 -0.40
N ALA A 88 -9.39 -13.29 0.15
CA ALA A 88 -8.42 -14.26 -0.35
C ALA A 88 -8.88 -15.69 -0.16
N LEU A 89 -9.53 -16.03 0.96
CA LEU A 89 -10.16 -17.34 1.19
C LEU A 89 -11.31 -17.59 0.22
N LEU A 90 -12.13 -16.59 -0.04
CA LEU A 90 -13.22 -16.72 -1.02
C LEU A 90 -12.69 -17.09 -2.41
N VAL A 91 -11.65 -16.38 -2.88
CA VAL A 91 -11.03 -16.65 -4.19
C VAL A 91 -10.36 -18.02 -4.26
N SER A 92 -9.78 -18.48 -3.16
CA SER A 92 -9.09 -19.78 -3.07
C SER A 92 -10.01 -20.96 -2.73
N GLY A 93 -11.32 -20.75 -2.63
CA GLY A 93 -12.28 -21.80 -2.26
C GLY A 93 -12.11 -22.30 -0.81
N GLY A 94 -11.73 -21.41 0.10
CA GLY A 94 -11.54 -21.70 1.53
C GLY A 94 -10.19 -22.34 1.87
N LYS A 95 -9.26 -22.45 0.92
CA LYS A 95 -7.94 -23.09 1.12
C LYS A 95 -6.83 -22.04 1.18
N MET A 96 -5.89 -22.22 2.10
CA MET A 96 -4.66 -21.39 2.16
C MET A 96 -3.61 -21.93 1.19
N ASP A 97 -3.94 -21.97 -0.08
CA ASP A 97 -3.12 -22.46 -1.17
C ASP A 97 -2.35 -21.35 -1.91
N GLY A 98 -1.85 -21.67 -3.12
CA GLY A 98 -1.18 -20.71 -4.00
C GLY A 98 -2.05 -19.51 -4.39
N ASN A 99 -3.35 -19.73 -4.60
CA ASN A 99 -4.28 -18.66 -4.96
C ASN A 99 -4.52 -17.71 -3.79
N PHE A 100 -4.67 -18.25 -2.58
CA PHE A 100 -4.75 -17.45 -1.36
C PHE A 100 -3.53 -16.52 -1.22
N ARG A 101 -2.32 -17.10 -1.32
CA ARG A 101 -1.08 -16.33 -1.23
C ARG A 101 -0.97 -15.28 -2.33
N LEU A 102 -1.36 -15.64 -3.54
CA LEU A 102 -1.34 -14.73 -4.69
C LEU A 102 -2.23 -13.52 -4.47
N VAL A 103 -3.44 -13.71 -3.97
CA VAL A 103 -4.36 -12.60 -3.66
C VAL A 103 -3.76 -11.66 -2.62
N LEU A 104 -3.21 -12.20 -1.51
CA LEU A 104 -2.58 -11.38 -0.48
C LEU A 104 -1.39 -10.59 -1.03
N ALA A 105 -0.53 -11.22 -1.83
CA ALA A 105 0.60 -10.56 -2.46
C ALA A 105 0.16 -9.42 -3.41
N TRP A 106 -0.89 -9.64 -4.20
CA TRP A 106 -1.40 -8.61 -5.10
C TRP A 106 -2.02 -7.40 -4.38
N PHE A 107 -2.65 -7.60 -3.22
CA PHE A 107 -3.05 -6.48 -2.37
C PHE A 107 -1.85 -5.63 -1.94
N SER A 108 -0.74 -6.28 -1.57
CA SER A 108 0.50 -5.59 -1.22
C SER A 108 1.08 -4.84 -2.44
N VAL A 109 1.13 -5.48 -3.62
CA VAL A 109 1.59 -4.86 -4.88
C VAL A 109 0.81 -3.58 -5.19
N ILE A 110 -0.51 -3.65 -5.18
CA ILE A 110 -1.38 -2.51 -5.48
C ILE A 110 -1.13 -1.39 -4.47
N THR A 111 -1.05 -1.71 -3.19
CA THR A 111 -0.85 -0.74 -2.11
C THR A 111 0.50 -0.03 -2.21
N VAL A 112 1.60 -0.77 -2.45
CA VAL A 112 2.93 -0.16 -2.64
C VAL A 112 2.96 0.69 -3.91
N SER A 113 2.36 0.21 -5.00
CA SER A 113 2.28 0.99 -6.24
C SER A 113 1.51 2.29 -6.05
N LEU A 114 0.42 2.28 -5.28
CA LEU A 114 -0.31 3.50 -4.90
C LEU A 114 0.53 4.42 -4.01
N SER A 115 1.36 3.88 -3.12
CA SER A 115 2.29 4.69 -2.31
C SER A 115 3.27 5.45 -3.20
N LEU A 116 3.83 4.80 -4.23
CA LEU A 116 4.71 5.45 -5.21
C LEU A 116 3.98 6.53 -6.02
N VAL A 117 2.71 6.33 -6.34
CA VAL A 117 1.87 7.36 -6.97
C VAL A 117 1.71 8.57 -6.04
N GLN A 118 1.52 8.37 -4.73
CA GLN A 118 1.43 9.49 -3.78
C GLN A 118 2.75 10.28 -3.70
N ILE A 119 3.89 9.58 -3.68
CA ILE A 119 5.21 10.22 -3.73
C ILE A 119 5.37 11.02 -5.04
N TYR A 120 5.02 10.43 -6.18
CA TYR A 120 5.06 11.11 -7.47
C TYR A 120 4.20 12.39 -7.48
N LYS A 121 2.95 12.29 -7.01
CA LYS A 121 2.04 13.43 -6.88
C LYS A 121 2.61 14.53 -5.99
N TYR A 122 3.22 14.14 -4.87
CA TYR A 122 3.87 15.10 -3.97
C TYR A 122 4.99 15.87 -4.70
N LEU A 123 5.89 15.14 -5.36
CA LEU A 123 6.99 15.73 -6.13
C LEU A 123 6.50 16.67 -7.23
N ARG A 124 5.44 16.28 -7.96
CA ARG A 124 4.89 17.08 -9.06
C ARG A 124 4.06 18.26 -8.61
N ASN A 125 3.18 18.05 -7.64
CA ASN A 125 2.17 19.04 -7.29
C ASN A 125 2.61 19.98 -6.15
N ILE A 126 3.44 19.49 -5.22
CA ILE A 126 3.89 20.25 -4.06
C ILE A 126 5.27 20.85 -4.31
N THR A 127 6.28 20.03 -4.60
CA THR A 127 7.66 20.50 -4.82
C THR A 127 7.90 21.06 -6.22
N LYS A 128 6.95 20.85 -7.16
CA LYS A 128 7.02 21.38 -8.54
C LYS A 128 8.22 20.89 -9.35
N LEU A 129 8.74 19.72 -9.04
CA LEU A 129 9.85 19.15 -9.79
C LEU A 129 9.44 18.83 -11.24
N PRO A 130 10.36 18.90 -12.20
CA PRO A 130 10.10 18.46 -13.57
C PRO A 130 9.77 16.98 -13.63
N ILE A 131 9.03 16.57 -14.67
CA ILE A 131 8.52 15.20 -14.84
C ILE A 131 9.64 14.17 -14.75
N TRP A 132 10.72 14.37 -15.50
CA TRP A 132 11.83 13.41 -15.56
C TRP A 132 12.52 13.21 -14.20
N LEU A 133 12.71 14.29 -13.42
CA LEU A 133 13.32 14.19 -12.09
C LEU A 133 12.38 13.52 -11.08
N SER A 134 11.07 13.78 -11.19
CA SER A 134 10.07 13.10 -10.38
C SER A 134 10.05 11.60 -10.64
N TYR A 135 10.13 11.17 -11.90
CA TYR A 135 10.27 9.76 -12.24
C TYR A 135 11.57 9.15 -11.68
N LEU A 136 12.69 9.84 -11.86
CA LEU A 136 13.99 9.37 -11.37
C LEU A 136 13.97 9.12 -9.86
N ILE A 137 13.42 10.06 -9.09
CA ILE A 137 13.31 9.95 -7.62
C ILE A 137 12.38 8.78 -7.25
N VAL A 138 11.24 8.63 -7.92
CA VAL A 138 10.30 7.53 -7.64
C VAL A 138 10.94 6.19 -7.99
N VAL A 139 11.63 6.07 -9.11
CA VAL A 139 12.38 4.86 -9.48
C VAL A 139 13.45 4.55 -8.42
N PHE A 140 14.24 5.53 -8.03
CA PHE A 140 15.25 5.35 -6.99
C PHE A 140 14.62 4.86 -5.68
N PHE A 141 13.53 5.50 -5.23
CA PHE A 141 12.82 5.10 -4.01
C PHE A 141 12.21 3.70 -4.12
N SER A 142 11.68 3.33 -5.29
CA SER A 142 11.09 2.02 -5.54
C SER A 142 12.09 0.86 -5.45
N LEU A 143 13.37 1.13 -5.68
CA LEU A 143 14.44 0.13 -5.64
C LEU A 143 14.97 -0.13 -4.23
N PHE A 144 14.51 0.61 -3.22
CA PHE A 144 14.89 0.29 -1.85
C PHE A 144 14.39 -1.10 -1.46
N SER A 145 15.28 -1.88 -0.84
CA SER A 145 14.99 -3.26 -0.43
C SER A 145 13.69 -3.37 0.38
N THR A 146 13.42 -2.39 1.25
CA THR A 146 12.17 -2.32 2.02
C THR A 146 10.95 -2.26 1.12
N ASN A 147 10.93 -1.41 0.09
CA ASN A 147 9.79 -1.30 -0.83
C ASN A 147 9.59 -2.58 -1.65
N ILE A 148 10.70 -3.19 -2.08
CA ILE A 148 10.67 -4.47 -2.80
C ILE A 148 10.06 -5.56 -1.89
N LEU A 149 10.51 -5.66 -0.65
CA LEU A 149 10.02 -6.65 0.32
C LEU A 149 8.53 -6.40 0.65
N LEU A 150 8.14 -5.16 0.92
CA LEU A 150 6.75 -4.80 1.21
C LEU A 150 5.81 -5.04 0.02
N SER A 151 6.34 -5.09 -1.21
CA SER A 151 5.51 -5.28 -2.40
C SER A 151 4.93 -6.69 -2.53
N PHE A 152 5.53 -7.71 -1.91
CA PHE A 152 5.05 -9.08 -2.00
C PHE A 152 4.79 -9.75 -0.63
N THR A 153 5.13 -9.08 0.46
CA THR A 153 4.85 -9.58 1.81
C THR A 153 3.51 -9.04 2.29
N PRO A 154 2.58 -9.88 2.78
CA PRO A 154 1.32 -9.41 3.36
C PRO A 154 1.57 -8.83 4.76
N GLU A 155 2.00 -7.57 4.79
CA GLU A 155 2.52 -6.89 5.97
C GLU A 155 1.72 -5.62 6.26
N THR A 156 1.45 -5.35 7.54
CA THR A 156 0.69 -4.16 7.97
C THR A 156 1.43 -2.85 7.63
N TYR A 157 2.76 -2.86 7.64
CA TYR A 157 3.58 -1.70 7.29
C TYR A 157 3.40 -1.25 5.83
N THR A 158 3.01 -2.15 4.93
CA THR A 158 2.68 -1.80 3.54
C THR A 158 1.52 -0.80 3.49
N TYR A 159 0.48 -1.04 4.27
CA TYR A 159 -0.69 -0.16 4.34
C TYR A 159 -0.38 1.12 5.11
N THR A 160 0.40 1.02 6.18
CA THR A 160 0.87 2.18 6.95
C THR A 160 1.68 3.13 6.07
N LEU A 161 2.59 2.61 5.24
CA LEU A 161 3.36 3.41 4.28
C LEU A 161 2.43 4.15 3.32
N PHE A 162 1.42 3.46 2.78
CA PHE A 162 0.46 4.08 1.88
C PHE A 162 -0.31 5.22 2.55
N PHE A 163 -0.86 4.99 3.73
CA PHE A 163 -1.60 6.02 4.46
C PHE A 163 -0.70 7.19 4.86
N LEU A 164 0.54 6.93 5.24
CA LEU A 164 1.52 7.98 5.56
C LEU A 164 1.82 8.85 4.33
N CYS A 165 2.08 8.24 3.17
CA CYS A 165 2.32 8.96 1.91
C CYS A 165 1.09 9.77 1.50
N LEU A 166 -0.10 9.18 1.57
CA LEU A 166 -1.37 9.81 1.24
C LEU A 166 -1.65 11.00 2.17
N PHE A 167 -1.47 10.80 3.48
CA PHE A 167 -1.66 11.85 4.48
C PHE A 167 -0.71 13.03 4.25
N ASN A 168 0.57 12.75 4.06
CA ASN A 168 1.56 13.80 3.78
C ASN A 168 1.21 14.61 2.52
N TYR A 169 0.82 13.92 1.45
CA TYR A 169 0.41 14.61 0.22
C TYR A 169 -0.85 15.45 0.44
N TYR A 170 -1.87 14.89 1.10
CA TYR A 170 -3.12 15.58 1.40
C TYR A 170 -2.90 16.79 2.31
N ALA A 171 -2.11 16.63 3.38
CA ALA A 171 -1.76 17.70 4.29
C ALA A 171 -1.05 18.85 3.58
N ALA A 172 -0.08 18.54 2.72
CA ALA A 172 0.63 19.53 1.95
C ALA A 172 -0.28 20.27 0.94
N LEU A 173 -1.24 19.57 0.32
CA LEU A 173 -2.24 20.19 -0.54
C LEU A 173 -3.14 21.18 0.22
N LYS A 174 -3.56 20.83 1.42
CA LYS A 174 -4.41 21.67 2.27
C LYS A 174 -3.64 22.88 2.76
N HIS A 175 -2.42 22.69 3.26
CA HIS A 175 -1.56 23.79 3.70
C HIS A 175 -1.31 24.79 2.57
N ARG A 176 -1.09 24.30 1.35
CA ARG A 176 -0.86 25.16 0.19
C ARG A 176 -2.07 26.01 -0.22
N LYS A 177 -3.28 25.54 0.09
CA LYS A 177 -4.55 26.25 -0.18
C LYS A 177 -4.96 27.17 0.96
N ASP A 178 -4.14 27.33 1.99
CA ASP A 178 -4.47 28.04 3.25
C ASP A 178 -5.77 27.56 3.90
N GLU A 179 -6.17 26.31 3.63
CA GLU A 179 -7.33 25.71 4.24
C GLU A 179 -6.98 25.23 5.66
N LYS A 180 -7.77 25.65 6.66
CA LYS A 180 -7.60 25.20 8.04
C LYS A 180 -7.82 23.68 8.14
N PHE A 181 -6.90 23.00 8.83
CA PHE A 181 -7.07 21.60 9.21
C PHE A 181 -8.24 21.46 10.16
N GLN A 182 -9.21 20.62 9.82
CA GLN A 182 -10.26 20.22 10.75
C GLN A 182 -9.83 18.96 11.50
N CYS A 183 -10.26 18.79 12.76
CA CYS A 183 -9.84 17.67 13.60
C CYS A 183 -10.05 16.28 12.98
N TRP A 184 -11.09 16.11 12.15
CA TRP A 184 -11.32 14.85 11.47
C TRP A 184 -10.22 14.45 10.46
N HIS A 185 -9.44 15.42 9.95
CA HIS A 185 -8.28 15.12 9.11
C HIS A 185 -7.14 14.44 9.90
N LEU A 186 -7.04 14.73 11.20
CA LEU A 186 -6.06 14.11 12.08
C LEU A 186 -6.42 12.66 12.43
N GLN A 187 -7.71 12.34 12.41
CA GLN A 187 -8.19 10.98 12.68
C GLN A 187 -7.88 10.00 11.52
N GLN A 188 -7.47 10.52 10.35
CA GLN A 188 -7.04 9.71 9.20
C GLN A 188 -5.52 9.50 9.17
N ALA A 189 -4.78 10.10 10.11
CA ALA A 189 -3.37 9.81 10.28
C ALA A 189 -3.19 8.43 10.91
N PRO A 190 -2.29 7.60 10.40
CA PRO A 190 -1.99 6.29 10.97
C PRO A 190 -1.39 6.39 12.35
#